data_a5f73f28278ed0a49094b1fedfa21098
#
_entry.id   a5f73f28278ed0a49094b1fedfa21098
#
_cell.length_a   1.000
_cell.length_b   1.000
_cell.length_c   1.000
_cell.angle_alpha   90.00
_cell.angle_beta   90.00
_cell.angle_gamma   90.00
#
_symmetry.space_group_name_H-M   'P 1'
#
loop_
_entity.id
_entity.type
_entity.pdbx_description
1 polymer ?
#
loop_
_entity_poly.entity_id
_entity_poly.type
_entity_poly.pdbx_seq_one_letter_code
_entity_poly.pdbx_strand_id
1 'polypeptide(L)'
;MQDIIAMLDEKRARAELGGGEKRIEQQHAKGKLTARERISLLLDDGSLEEWDKFVEHRCNDFGMDEQKIPGDGVVTGYGTIHGRLVFVYSQDFTVFGGALSEAHAEKICKVMDQAMKVGAPVIGLNDSGGARIQEGVASLGGYAEIFQRNVLASGVVPQLSVIMGPCAGGAVYSPAITDFIFMVEDSSYMFVTGPGVVRTVTHEVVTPEELGGSSIHTRKSGVADLAFPNDVQAMLFTRRFFDYLPPNNRDGVPRWPTDDPADRLEPSLDTLVPDDGEKPYDIKEVILKVADEGEFFELQPGYAQNIVIGFMRLQGSTVGVVANQPMVLAGCLDIDASKKGARFVRFCDAFNIPIFTLVDVPGFMPGTAQEYGGIIKNGAKLLYAYAECTVPKVTLITRKAYGGAYDVMASKHLRGDVNFAWPSAEIAVMGAKGAVEIIFRKEKDDESRIQARTDEYRDKFANPFVAASRGYIDDVIAPSETRARICRSFAMLRDKSLENPWRKHGNIPL
;
A
#
# COMPACT_ATOMS: atom_id res chain seq x y z
N MET A 1 -52.24 -2.91 1.11
CA MET A 1 -50.93 -2.48 0.65
C MET A 1 -50.34 -1.39 1.55
N GLN A 2 -51.06 -0.32 1.87
CA GLN A 2 -50.52 0.76 2.73
C GLN A 2 -50.07 0.25 4.11
N ASP A 3 -50.85 -0.62 4.78
CA ASP A 3 -50.45 -1.22 6.06
C ASP A 3 -49.20 -2.10 5.96
N ILE A 4 -49.03 -2.79 4.84
CA ILE A 4 -47.84 -3.61 4.59
C ILE A 4 -46.59 -2.74 4.35
N ILE A 5 -46.75 -1.61 3.64
CA ILE A 5 -45.65 -0.64 3.44
C ILE A 5 -45.27 0.01 4.77
N ALA A 6 -46.24 0.42 5.58
CA ALA A 6 -46.00 0.97 6.92
C ALA A 6 -45.23 -0.02 7.82
N MET A 7 -45.62 -1.31 7.80
CA MET A 7 -44.86 -2.36 8.51
C MET A 7 -43.43 -2.54 7.96
N LEU A 8 -43.22 -2.41 6.65
CA LEU A 8 -41.87 -2.46 6.04
C LEU A 8 -41.05 -1.27 6.53
N ASP A 9 -41.62 -0.08 6.57
CA ASP A 9 -40.91 1.13 7.02
C ASP A 9 -40.51 1.04 8.49
N GLU A 10 -41.40 0.50 9.34
CA GLU A 10 -41.09 0.22 10.75
C GLU A 10 -39.92 -0.78 10.89
N LYS A 11 -39.95 -1.88 10.12
CA LYS A 11 -38.86 -2.87 10.14
C LYS A 11 -37.53 -2.30 9.64
N ARG A 12 -37.57 -1.44 8.62
CA ARG A 12 -36.38 -0.73 8.13
C ARG A 12 -35.82 0.19 9.19
N ALA A 13 -36.65 1.03 9.79
CA ALA A 13 -36.26 1.95 10.86
C ALA A 13 -35.58 1.19 12.03
N ARG A 14 -36.18 0.05 12.44
CA ARG A 14 -35.63 -0.82 13.49
C ARG A 14 -34.25 -1.39 13.09
N ALA A 15 -34.07 -1.83 11.84
CA ALA A 15 -32.79 -2.35 11.35
C ALA A 15 -31.72 -1.26 11.27
N GLU A 16 -32.13 -0.04 10.96
CA GLU A 16 -31.20 1.11 10.86
C GLU A 16 -30.70 1.60 12.22
N LEU A 17 -31.48 1.37 13.30
CA LEU A 17 -31.07 1.69 14.66
C LEU A 17 -29.97 0.79 15.22
N GLY A 18 -29.71 -0.36 14.59
CA GLY A 18 -28.64 -1.29 15.04
C GLY A 18 -28.78 -1.64 16.52
N GLY A 19 -27.79 -1.30 17.35
CA GLY A 19 -27.80 -1.53 18.80
C GLY A 19 -28.65 -0.59 19.62
N GLY A 20 -29.35 0.38 18.99
CA GLY A 20 -30.28 1.34 19.61
C GLY A 20 -29.60 2.66 19.99
N GLU A 21 -30.43 3.68 20.20
CA GLU A 21 -30.03 5.07 20.42
C GLU A 21 -28.92 5.23 21.49
N LYS A 22 -29.11 4.60 22.64
CA LYS A 22 -28.16 4.67 23.75
C LYS A 22 -26.75 4.21 23.36
N ARG A 23 -26.64 3.15 22.54
CA ARG A 23 -25.30 2.64 22.07
C ARG A 23 -24.74 3.53 20.98
N ILE A 24 -25.58 4.13 20.14
CA ILE A 24 -25.18 5.14 19.16
C ILE A 24 -24.60 6.36 19.87
N GLU A 25 -25.29 6.89 20.89
CA GLU A 25 -24.78 8.01 21.70
C GLU A 25 -23.42 7.69 22.36
N GLN A 26 -23.25 6.47 22.87
CA GLN A 26 -21.97 6.00 23.42
C GLN A 26 -20.86 5.94 22.38
N GLN A 27 -21.18 5.62 21.12
CA GLN A 27 -20.24 5.62 20.00
C GLN A 27 -19.81 7.05 19.67
N HIS A 28 -20.78 7.97 19.54
CA HIS A 28 -20.52 9.38 19.29
C HIS A 28 -19.73 10.06 20.43
N ALA A 29 -20.03 9.71 21.68
CA ALA A 29 -19.31 10.24 22.85
C ALA A 29 -17.81 9.85 22.85
N LYS A 30 -17.42 8.82 22.11
CA LYS A 30 -16.02 8.42 21.88
C LYS A 30 -15.41 9.06 20.63
N GLY A 31 -16.11 9.98 19.96
CA GLY A 31 -15.66 10.61 18.72
C GLY A 31 -15.75 9.70 17.49
N LYS A 32 -16.47 8.57 17.58
CA LYS A 32 -16.61 7.58 16.50
C LYS A 32 -17.96 7.73 15.82
N LEU A 33 -18.00 7.52 14.51
CA LEU A 33 -19.23 7.43 13.74
C LEU A 33 -19.83 6.00 13.80
N THR A 34 -21.13 5.88 13.51
CA THR A 34 -21.78 4.59 13.31
C THR A 34 -21.38 3.96 11.98
N ALA A 35 -21.63 2.66 11.82
CA ALA A 35 -21.37 1.94 10.56
C ALA A 35 -22.04 2.59 9.34
N ARG A 36 -23.29 3.08 9.51
CA ARG A 36 -24.06 3.73 8.44
C ARG A 36 -23.55 5.13 8.09
N GLU A 37 -23.21 5.93 9.11
CA GLU A 37 -22.61 7.26 8.90
C GLU A 37 -21.27 7.17 8.15
N ARG A 38 -20.45 6.18 8.48
CA ARG A 38 -19.19 5.89 7.76
C ARG A 38 -19.44 5.57 6.29
N ILE A 39 -20.41 4.69 5.98
CA ILE A 39 -20.78 4.37 4.60
C ILE A 39 -21.32 5.60 3.87
N SER A 40 -22.14 6.42 4.51
CA SER A 40 -22.68 7.66 3.91
C SER A 40 -21.60 8.66 3.55
N LEU A 41 -20.50 8.72 4.32
CA LEU A 41 -19.33 9.55 3.99
C LEU A 41 -18.45 8.93 2.90
N LEU A 42 -18.41 7.60 2.83
CA LEU A 42 -17.57 6.88 1.88
C LEU A 42 -18.17 6.86 0.48
N LEU A 43 -19.46 6.61 0.35
CA LEU A 43 -20.12 6.47 -0.94
C LEU A 43 -20.70 7.81 -1.44
N ASP A 44 -21.01 7.86 -2.73
CA ASP A 44 -21.74 8.99 -3.31
C ASP A 44 -23.18 9.03 -2.75
N ASP A 45 -23.70 10.23 -2.57
CA ASP A 45 -25.02 10.44 -1.96
C ASP A 45 -26.11 9.62 -2.65
N GLY A 46 -26.86 8.84 -1.86
CA GLY A 46 -27.96 8.04 -2.34
C GLY A 46 -27.59 6.82 -3.18
N SER A 47 -26.30 6.50 -3.32
CA SER A 47 -25.84 5.36 -4.14
C SER A 47 -25.85 4.01 -3.41
N LEU A 48 -26.00 3.99 -2.08
CA LEU A 48 -25.99 2.75 -1.32
C LEU A 48 -27.17 1.86 -1.62
N GLU A 49 -26.90 0.66 -2.10
CA GLU A 49 -27.84 -0.47 -2.16
C GLU A 49 -27.47 -1.49 -1.09
N GLU A 50 -28.18 -1.39 0.05
CA GLU A 50 -27.92 -2.25 1.21
C GLU A 50 -28.57 -3.63 1.02
N TRP A 51 -27.76 -4.68 1.25
CA TRP A 51 -28.21 -6.06 1.23
C TRP A 51 -28.30 -6.68 2.62
N ASP A 52 -29.19 -7.66 2.77
CA ASP A 52 -29.33 -8.47 3.97
C ASP A 52 -29.59 -7.65 5.25
N LYS A 53 -30.29 -6.49 5.11
CA LYS A 53 -30.67 -5.59 6.20
C LYS A 53 -31.46 -6.29 7.31
N PHE A 54 -32.24 -7.33 6.98
CA PHE A 54 -33.10 -8.05 7.88
C PHE A 54 -32.53 -9.39 8.36
N VAL A 55 -31.31 -9.75 7.99
CA VAL A 55 -30.64 -10.96 8.46
C VAL A 55 -30.36 -10.85 9.95
N GLU A 56 -30.65 -11.92 10.68
CA GLU A 56 -30.40 -12.06 12.12
C GLU A 56 -29.51 -13.27 12.37
N HIS A 57 -28.78 -13.30 13.50
CA HIS A 57 -28.00 -14.47 13.89
C HIS A 57 -28.89 -15.66 14.20
N ARG A 58 -28.34 -16.88 14.17
CA ARG A 58 -29.03 -18.15 14.37
C ARG A 58 -28.79 -18.76 15.75
N CYS A 59 -28.00 -18.12 16.60
CA CYS A 59 -27.69 -18.58 17.93
C CYS A 59 -28.94 -18.50 18.85
N ASN A 60 -29.17 -19.59 19.60
CA ASN A 60 -30.25 -19.68 20.58
C ASN A 60 -29.73 -19.96 22.00
N ASP A 61 -28.41 -20.11 22.17
CA ASP A 61 -27.78 -20.37 23.46
C ASP A 61 -27.46 -19.07 24.19
N PHE A 62 -27.27 -19.14 25.50
CA PHE A 62 -26.87 -18.02 26.36
C PHE A 62 -27.76 -16.77 26.26
N GLY A 63 -29.06 -16.95 26.03
CA GLY A 63 -30.02 -15.86 25.93
C GLY A 63 -29.93 -15.04 24.62
N MET A 64 -29.28 -15.58 23.62
CA MET A 64 -29.16 -14.93 22.29
C MET A 64 -30.49 -14.98 21.51
N ASP A 65 -31.35 -15.95 21.79
CA ASP A 65 -32.70 -16.05 21.20
C ASP A 65 -33.60 -14.83 21.50
N GLU A 66 -33.40 -14.18 22.64
CA GLU A 66 -34.09 -12.96 23.03
C GLU A 66 -33.50 -11.67 22.46
N GLN A 67 -32.29 -11.75 21.86
CA GLN A 67 -31.51 -10.61 21.39
C GLN A 67 -31.32 -10.61 19.86
N LYS A 68 -32.39 -10.78 19.10
CA LYS A 68 -32.41 -10.74 17.66
C LYS A 68 -32.36 -9.30 17.14
N ILE A 69 -31.21 -8.87 16.59
CA ILE A 69 -31.02 -7.53 16.04
C ILE A 69 -30.85 -7.66 14.52
N PRO A 70 -31.74 -7.04 13.70
CA PRO A 70 -31.64 -7.08 12.26
C PRO A 70 -30.28 -6.49 11.76
N GLY A 71 -29.73 -7.10 10.73
CA GLY A 71 -28.42 -6.73 10.18
C GLY A 71 -27.24 -7.39 10.87
N ASP A 72 -27.44 -7.97 12.04
CA ASP A 72 -26.49 -8.75 12.83
C ASP A 72 -25.07 -8.14 12.93
N GLY A 73 -25.00 -6.84 13.17
CA GLY A 73 -23.73 -6.14 13.45
C GLY A 73 -22.86 -5.84 12.23
N VAL A 74 -23.40 -5.95 11.01
CA VAL A 74 -22.68 -5.50 9.81
C VAL A 74 -23.64 -4.96 8.76
N VAL A 75 -23.32 -3.78 8.22
CA VAL A 75 -23.99 -3.20 7.06
C VAL A 75 -23.23 -3.63 5.82
N THR A 76 -23.90 -4.24 4.85
CA THR A 76 -23.31 -4.79 3.63
C THR A 76 -24.06 -4.34 2.40
N GLY A 77 -23.35 -4.12 1.29
CA GLY A 77 -23.96 -3.72 0.04
C GLY A 77 -22.95 -3.20 -0.97
N TYR A 78 -23.43 -2.38 -1.88
CA TYR A 78 -22.60 -1.72 -2.89
C TYR A 78 -23.10 -0.30 -3.15
N GLY A 79 -22.27 0.50 -3.77
CA GLY A 79 -22.59 1.85 -4.18
C GLY A 79 -21.53 2.37 -5.12
N THR A 80 -21.38 3.69 -5.21
CA THR A 80 -20.36 4.31 -6.03
C THR A 80 -19.47 5.27 -5.22
N ILE A 81 -18.25 5.42 -5.68
CA ILE A 81 -17.33 6.49 -5.27
C ILE A 81 -16.91 7.21 -6.56
N HIS A 82 -17.24 8.49 -6.66
CA HIS A 82 -17.03 9.29 -7.87
C HIS A 82 -17.59 8.60 -9.13
N GLY A 83 -18.81 8.04 -9.01
CA GLY A 83 -19.50 7.31 -10.05
C GLY A 83 -18.98 5.89 -10.35
N ARG A 84 -17.96 5.41 -9.67
CA ARG A 84 -17.34 4.09 -9.89
C ARG A 84 -17.84 3.07 -8.86
N LEU A 85 -18.24 1.90 -9.34
CA LEU A 85 -18.78 0.82 -8.52
C LEU A 85 -17.78 0.33 -7.46
N VAL A 86 -18.27 0.14 -6.24
CA VAL A 86 -17.53 -0.44 -5.12
C VAL A 86 -18.46 -1.25 -4.23
N PHE A 87 -17.98 -2.38 -3.72
CA PHE A 87 -18.65 -3.17 -2.71
C PHE A 87 -18.12 -2.82 -1.33
N VAL A 88 -19.02 -2.73 -0.35
CA VAL A 88 -18.66 -2.30 0.99
C VAL A 88 -19.28 -3.19 2.06
N TYR A 89 -18.57 -3.37 3.16
CA TYR A 89 -19.12 -3.82 4.42
C TYR A 89 -18.61 -2.92 5.55
N SER A 90 -19.47 -2.64 6.53
CA SER A 90 -19.11 -1.84 7.71
C SER A 90 -19.60 -2.54 8.96
N GLN A 91 -18.70 -2.93 9.83
CA GLN A 91 -19.03 -3.57 11.10
C GLN A 91 -19.60 -2.54 12.07
N ASP A 92 -20.72 -2.91 12.70
CA ASP A 92 -21.45 -2.05 13.63
C ASP A 92 -21.11 -2.42 15.08
N PHE A 93 -20.24 -1.65 15.70
CA PHE A 93 -19.83 -1.88 17.08
C PHE A 93 -20.96 -1.73 18.08
N THR A 94 -22.06 -1.06 17.72
CA THR A 94 -23.27 -0.93 18.57
C THR A 94 -23.99 -2.25 18.76
N VAL A 95 -23.79 -3.21 17.85
CA VAL A 95 -24.41 -4.55 17.87
C VAL A 95 -23.37 -5.59 18.29
N PHE A 96 -23.48 -6.09 19.52
CA PHE A 96 -22.57 -7.10 20.11
C PHE A 96 -21.06 -6.74 19.98
N GLY A 97 -20.73 -5.43 20.01
CA GLY A 97 -19.35 -4.98 19.81
C GLY A 97 -18.77 -5.31 18.42
N GLY A 98 -19.60 -5.40 17.40
CA GLY A 98 -19.19 -5.77 16.05
C GLY A 98 -18.68 -7.21 15.93
N ALA A 99 -18.93 -8.07 16.95
CA ALA A 99 -18.41 -9.44 16.97
C ALA A 99 -19.01 -10.28 15.85
N LEU A 100 -18.12 -11.03 15.17
CA LEU A 100 -18.48 -11.85 13.99
C LEU A 100 -19.28 -13.09 14.42
N SER A 101 -20.49 -13.22 13.91
CA SER A 101 -21.30 -14.45 13.90
C SER A 101 -21.15 -15.18 12.58
N GLU A 102 -21.73 -16.37 12.48
CA GLU A 102 -21.89 -17.08 11.21
C GLU A 102 -22.65 -16.24 10.17
N ALA A 103 -23.83 -15.69 10.55
CA ALA A 103 -24.68 -14.87 9.68
C ALA A 103 -23.98 -13.56 9.25
N HIS A 104 -23.27 -12.90 10.17
CA HIS A 104 -22.45 -11.73 9.89
C HIS A 104 -21.39 -12.04 8.82
N ALA A 105 -20.67 -13.18 8.97
CA ALA A 105 -19.68 -13.63 8.00
C ALA A 105 -20.29 -13.94 6.62
N GLU A 106 -21.43 -14.63 6.58
CA GLU A 106 -22.15 -14.93 5.33
C GLU A 106 -22.49 -13.67 4.54
N LYS A 107 -22.90 -12.59 5.21
CA LYS A 107 -23.19 -11.29 4.59
C LYS A 107 -21.95 -10.70 3.94
N ILE A 108 -20.81 -10.69 4.65
CA ILE A 108 -19.52 -10.21 4.11
C ILE A 108 -19.10 -11.08 2.93
N CYS A 109 -19.16 -12.40 3.05
CA CYS A 109 -18.82 -13.34 1.98
C CYS A 109 -19.64 -13.11 0.72
N LYS A 110 -20.95 -12.87 0.86
CA LYS A 110 -21.84 -12.57 -0.27
C LYS A 110 -21.42 -11.33 -1.04
N VAL A 111 -21.04 -10.26 -0.32
CA VAL A 111 -20.54 -9.02 -0.92
C VAL A 111 -19.23 -9.27 -1.67
N MET A 112 -18.28 -9.99 -1.06
CA MET A 112 -16.99 -10.32 -1.68
C MET A 112 -17.14 -11.21 -2.91
N ASP A 113 -18.00 -12.23 -2.83
CA ASP A 113 -18.29 -13.12 -3.97
C ASP A 113 -18.88 -12.34 -5.15
N GLN A 114 -19.75 -11.39 -4.89
CA GLN A 114 -20.36 -10.57 -5.94
C GLN A 114 -19.37 -9.56 -6.51
N ALA A 115 -18.53 -8.96 -5.69
CA ALA A 115 -17.45 -8.06 -6.13
C ALA A 115 -16.50 -8.75 -7.12
N MET A 116 -16.09 -9.99 -6.82
CA MET A 116 -15.25 -10.79 -7.72
C MET A 116 -15.97 -11.14 -9.04
N LYS A 117 -17.27 -11.43 -9.00
CA LYS A 117 -18.05 -11.77 -10.21
C LYS A 117 -18.17 -10.59 -11.18
N VAL A 118 -18.36 -9.39 -10.66
CA VAL A 118 -18.52 -8.19 -11.50
C VAL A 118 -17.21 -7.43 -11.73
N GLY A 119 -16.14 -7.75 -11.01
CA GLY A 119 -14.84 -7.10 -11.13
C GLY A 119 -14.83 -5.69 -10.54
N ALA A 120 -15.26 -5.53 -9.28
CA ALA A 120 -15.27 -4.26 -8.56
C ALA A 120 -14.52 -4.36 -7.23
N PRO A 121 -13.88 -3.27 -6.75
CA PRO A 121 -13.16 -3.26 -5.49
C PRO A 121 -14.05 -3.53 -4.28
N VAL A 122 -13.43 -4.01 -3.18
CA VAL A 122 -14.06 -4.22 -1.89
C VAL A 122 -13.42 -3.32 -0.85
N ILE A 123 -14.24 -2.57 -0.10
CA ILE A 123 -13.78 -1.77 1.03
C ILE A 123 -14.46 -2.28 2.30
N GLY A 124 -13.65 -2.74 3.26
CA GLY A 124 -14.11 -3.15 4.58
C GLY A 124 -13.84 -2.07 5.63
N LEU A 125 -14.89 -1.65 6.34
CA LEU A 125 -14.79 -0.75 7.49
C LEU A 125 -14.87 -1.61 8.75
N ASN A 126 -13.72 -1.83 9.39
CA ASN A 126 -13.55 -2.82 10.44
C ASN A 126 -13.64 -2.18 11.84
N ASP A 127 -14.56 -2.65 12.65
CA ASP A 127 -14.80 -2.20 14.03
C ASP A 127 -15.39 -3.36 14.83
N SER A 128 -14.54 -4.29 15.32
CA SER A 128 -14.97 -5.59 15.85
C SER A 128 -14.14 -6.06 17.03
N GLY A 129 -14.82 -6.52 18.06
CA GLY A 129 -14.19 -7.21 19.18
C GLY A 129 -13.67 -8.62 18.87
N GLY A 130 -13.85 -9.12 17.65
CA GLY A 130 -13.42 -10.47 17.26
C GLY A 130 -14.57 -11.45 17.08
N ALA A 131 -14.34 -12.73 17.36
CA ALA A 131 -15.33 -13.78 17.23
C ALA A 131 -16.45 -13.65 18.28
N ARG A 132 -17.71 -13.87 17.89
CA ARG A 132 -18.85 -13.96 18.81
C ARG A 132 -18.76 -15.25 19.59
N ILE A 133 -18.37 -15.15 20.85
CA ILE A 133 -18.04 -16.30 21.72
C ILE A 133 -19.23 -17.24 21.89
N GLN A 134 -20.45 -16.71 21.96
CA GLN A 134 -21.68 -17.45 22.11
C GLN A 134 -21.96 -18.44 20.97
N GLU A 135 -21.38 -18.21 19.79
CA GLU A 135 -21.55 -19.08 18.62
C GLU A 135 -20.42 -20.10 18.46
N GLY A 136 -19.40 -20.03 19.33
CA GLY A 136 -18.31 -21.03 19.36
C GLY A 136 -17.59 -21.16 18.02
N VAL A 137 -17.46 -22.40 17.54
CA VAL A 137 -16.71 -22.73 16.32
C VAL A 137 -17.38 -22.19 15.02
N ALA A 138 -18.67 -21.93 15.02
CA ALA A 138 -19.36 -21.36 13.85
C ALA A 138 -18.82 -19.95 13.51
N SER A 139 -18.54 -19.13 14.55
CA SER A 139 -17.89 -17.85 14.37
C SER A 139 -16.47 -17.99 13.78
N LEU A 140 -15.69 -18.98 14.20
CA LEU A 140 -14.36 -19.24 13.62
C LEU A 140 -14.45 -19.72 12.17
N GLY A 141 -15.44 -20.58 11.85
CA GLY A 141 -15.76 -20.98 10.48
C GLY A 141 -16.06 -19.77 9.60
N GLY A 142 -16.84 -18.80 10.10
CA GLY A 142 -17.14 -17.56 9.42
C GLY A 142 -15.88 -16.74 9.07
N TYR A 143 -14.93 -16.64 9.99
CA TYR A 143 -13.63 -16.00 9.66
C TYR A 143 -12.88 -16.74 8.56
N ALA A 144 -12.80 -18.06 8.63
CA ALA A 144 -12.12 -18.87 7.62
C ALA A 144 -12.73 -18.67 6.21
N GLU A 145 -14.06 -18.57 6.12
CA GLU A 145 -14.77 -18.27 4.87
C GLU A 145 -14.42 -16.89 4.30
N ILE A 146 -14.25 -15.87 5.15
CA ILE A 146 -13.80 -14.55 4.74
C ILE A 146 -12.34 -14.61 4.27
N PHE A 147 -11.44 -15.27 5.02
CA PHE A 147 -10.02 -15.39 4.65
C PHE A 147 -9.85 -16.07 3.29
N GLN A 148 -10.61 -17.14 3.03
CA GLN A 148 -10.58 -17.81 1.73
C GLN A 148 -10.93 -16.82 0.60
N ARG A 149 -11.95 -15.97 0.81
CA ARG A 149 -12.36 -14.97 -0.20
C ARG A 149 -11.34 -13.86 -0.35
N ASN A 150 -10.70 -13.40 0.74
CA ASN A 150 -9.60 -12.46 0.62
C ASN A 150 -8.46 -13.02 -0.26
N VAL A 151 -8.10 -14.29 -0.08
CA VAL A 151 -7.08 -14.96 -0.90
C VAL A 151 -7.53 -15.09 -2.36
N LEU A 152 -8.76 -15.49 -2.60
CA LEU A 152 -9.29 -15.64 -3.97
C LEU A 152 -9.44 -14.29 -4.69
N ALA A 153 -9.74 -13.22 -3.96
CA ALA A 153 -9.85 -11.86 -4.49
C ALA A 153 -8.48 -11.17 -4.69
N SER A 154 -7.43 -11.68 -4.05
CA SER A 154 -6.08 -11.12 -4.13
C SER A 154 -5.56 -11.11 -5.58
N GLY A 155 -5.22 -9.93 -6.09
CA GLY A 155 -4.82 -9.73 -7.48
C GLY A 155 -5.96 -9.87 -8.50
N VAL A 156 -7.22 -9.97 -8.07
CA VAL A 156 -8.41 -10.00 -8.93
C VAL A 156 -9.18 -8.68 -8.85
N VAL A 157 -9.51 -8.26 -7.64
CA VAL A 157 -10.11 -6.95 -7.34
C VAL A 157 -9.36 -6.29 -6.19
N PRO A 158 -9.14 -4.97 -6.20
CA PRO A 158 -8.52 -4.27 -5.08
C PRO A 158 -9.32 -4.43 -3.79
N GLN A 159 -8.62 -4.71 -2.69
CA GLN A 159 -9.19 -4.87 -1.36
C GLN A 159 -8.58 -3.85 -0.42
N LEU A 160 -9.40 -3.03 0.21
CA LEU A 160 -8.99 -2.03 1.19
C LEU A 160 -9.67 -2.29 2.52
N SER A 161 -8.90 -2.30 3.60
CA SER A 161 -9.39 -2.37 4.97
C SER A 161 -9.15 -1.04 5.69
N VAL A 162 -10.21 -0.46 6.25
CA VAL A 162 -10.11 0.72 7.13
C VAL A 162 -10.47 0.29 8.54
N ILE A 163 -9.52 0.38 9.44
CA ILE A 163 -9.68 -0.01 10.84
C ILE A 163 -10.18 1.19 11.63
N MET A 164 -11.41 1.13 12.08
CA MET A 164 -12.14 2.24 12.67
C MET A 164 -12.48 2.05 14.16
N GLY A 165 -11.93 0.99 14.74
CA GLY A 165 -12.08 0.65 16.13
C GLY A 165 -11.23 -0.54 16.49
N PRO A 166 -11.55 -1.27 17.58
CA PRO A 166 -10.88 -2.52 17.90
C PRO A 166 -10.94 -3.51 16.73
N CYS A 167 -9.81 -4.18 16.49
CA CYS A 167 -9.68 -5.29 15.55
C CYS A 167 -8.75 -6.32 16.21
N ALA A 168 -9.32 -7.36 16.81
CA ALA A 168 -8.59 -8.28 17.68
C ALA A 168 -8.81 -9.74 17.29
N GLY A 169 -7.81 -10.58 17.58
CA GLY A 169 -7.88 -12.02 17.33
C GLY A 169 -8.05 -12.36 15.86
N GLY A 170 -9.02 -13.20 15.52
CA GLY A 170 -9.32 -13.57 14.12
C GLY A 170 -9.59 -12.39 13.20
N ALA A 171 -10.08 -11.27 13.73
CA ALA A 171 -10.43 -10.09 12.96
C ALA A 171 -9.22 -9.42 12.26
N VAL A 172 -7.99 -9.60 12.75
CA VAL A 172 -6.79 -8.94 12.18
C VAL A 172 -6.29 -9.60 10.90
N TYR A 173 -6.60 -10.89 10.68
CA TYR A 173 -6.01 -11.62 9.56
C TYR A 173 -6.66 -11.26 8.22
N SER A 174 -7.98 -11.00 8.19
CA SER A 174 -8.63 -10.54 6.97
C SER A 174 -8.03 -9.22 6.47
N PRO A 175 -7.91 -8.15 7.27
CA PRO A 175 -7.17 -6.94 6.87
C PRO A 175 -5.73 -7.21 6.43
N ALA A 176 -5.00 -8.10 7.13
CA ALA A 176 -3.61 -8.40 6.80
C ALA A 176 -3.43 -9.07 5.42
N ILE A 177 -4.47 -9.71 4.89
CA ILE A 177 -4.48 -10.31 3.55
C ILE A 177 -4.86 -9.28 2.47
N THR A 178 -5.60 -8.21 2.82
CA THR A 178 -6.01 -7.17 1.87
C THR A 178 -4.82 -6.36 1.34
N ASP A 179 -5.03 -5.57 0.31
CA ASP A 179 -3.95 -4.85 -0.38
C ASP A 179 -3.44 -3.66 0.44
N PHE A 180 -4.33 -2.92 1.10
CA PHE A 180 -4.01 -1.75 1.91
C PHE A 180 -4.80 -1.73 3.21
N ILE A 181 -4.16 -1.18 4.25
CA ILE A 181 -4.75 -1.02 5.58
C ILE A 181 -4.61 0.43 6.02
N PHE A 182 -5.75 1.09 6.28
CA PHE A 182 -5.81 2.40 6.89
C PHE A 182 -6.31 2.29 8.32
N MET A 183 -5.85 3.19 9.19
CA MET A 183 -6.25 3.21 10.60
C MET A 183 -6.75 4.59 11.02
N VAL A 184 -7.55 4.64 12.09
CA VAL A 184 -7.93 5.89 12.76
C VAL A 184 -7.13 6.01 14.04
N GLU A 185 -6.48 7.17 14.24
CA GLU A 185 -5.65 7.44 15.42
C GLU A 185 -6.47 7.37 16.71
N ASP A 186 -5.85 6.95 17.80
CA ASP A 186 -6.40 6.91 19.17
C ASP A 186 -7.69 6.09 19.37
N SER A 187 -8.32 5.59 18.31
CA SER A 187 -9.58 4.85 18.37
C SER A 187 -9.53 3.47 17.76
N SER A 188 -8.52 3.18 16.93
CA SER A 188 -8.38 1.90 16.27
C SER A 188 -7.13 1.14 16.72
N TYR A 189 -7.27 -0.17 16.88
CA TYR A 189 -6.22 -1.05 17.36
C TYR A 189 -6.25 -2.37 16.60
N MET A 190 -5.05 -2.88 16.25
CA MET A 190 -4.89 -4.21 15.67
C MET A 190 -3.91 -5.03 16.53
N PHE A 191 -4.34 -6.17 17.04
CA PHE A 191 -3.45 -7.09 17.76
C PHE A 191 -4.00 -8.52 17.75
N VAL A 192 -3.11 -9.51 17.79
CA VAL A 192 -3.48 -10.93 17.85
C VAL A 192 -4.26 -11.22 19.13
N THR A 193 -3.81 -10.67 20.26
CA THR A 193 -4.48 -10.73 21.55
C THR A 193 -4.35 -9.39 22.27
N GLY A 194 -5.38 -9.00 23.03
CA GLY A 194 -5.38 -7.74 23.76
C GLY A 194 -4.44 -7.70 24.97
N PRO A 195 -4.22 -6.49 25.54
CA PRO A 195 -3.28 -6.26 26.65
C PRO A 195 -3.48 -7.18 27.87
N GLY A 196 -4.73 -7.59 28.15
CA GLY A 196 -5.03 -8.51 29.26
C GLY A 196 -4.38 -9.88 29.09
N VAL A 197 -4.44 -10.46 27.89
CA VAL A 197 -3.80 -11.75 27.57
C VAL A 197 -2.27 -11.61 27.53
N VAL A 198 -1.75 -10.53 26.94
CA VAL A 198 -0.31 -10.22 26.93
C VAL A 198 0.22 -10.18 28.35
N ARG A 199 -0.44 -9.48 29.27
CA ARG A 199 -0.05 -9.42 30.68
C ARG A 199 -0.02 -10.79 31.35
N THR A 200 -0.98 -11.66 31.03
CA THR A 200 -1.07 -12.98 31.61
C THR A 200 0.01 -13.93 31.09
N VAL A 201 0.35 -13.84 29.79
CA VAL A 201 1.24 -14.81 29.12
C VAL A 201 2.70 -14.37 29.15
N THR A 202 2.97 -13.08 28.82
CA THR A 202 4.34 -12.53 28.70
C THR A 202 4.74 -11.66 29.88
N HIS A 203 3.80 -11.35 30.79
CA HIS A 203 3.97 -10.42 31.92
C HIS A 203 4.27 -8.97 31.54
N GLU A 204 4.12 -8.62 30.28
CA GLU A 204 4.24 -7.24 29.80
C GLU A 204 3.00 -6.43 30.18
N VAL A 205 3.21 -5.19 30.62
CA VAL A 205 2.14 -4.23 30.91
C VAL A 205 2.13 -3.17 29.82
N VAL A 206 1.14 -3.22 28.95
CA VAL A 206 1.02 -2.33 27.80
C VAL A 206 -0.41 -1.83 27.67
N THR A 207 -0.58 -0.63 27.13
CA THR A 207 -1.88 -0.11 26.71
C THR A 207 -2.26 -0.65 25.34
N PRO A 208 -3.54 -0.58 24.91
CA PRO A 208 -3.92 -0.93 23.54
C PRO A 208 -3.15 -0.15 22.48
N GLU A 209 -2.90 1.15 22.70
CA GLU A 209 -2.15 2.00 21.77
C GLU A 209 -0.67 1.56 21.67
N GLU A 210 -0.02 1.26 22.78
CA GLU A 210 1.37 0.76 22.80
C GLU A 210 1.52 -0.64 22.19
N LEU A 211 0.48 -1.47 22.27
CA LEU A 211 0.52 -2.84 21.72
C LEU A 211 0.25 -2.86 20.21
N GLY A 212 -0.77 -2.16 19.75
CA GLY A 212 -1.24 -2.26 18.37
C GLY A 212 -2.03 -1.06 17.90
N GLY A 213 -1.71 0.15 18.38
CA GLY A 213 -2.29 1.38 17.89
C GLY A 213 -1.76 1.78 16.52
N SER A 214 -2.35 2.81 15.95
CA SER A 214 -2.01 3.29 14.61
C SER A 214 -0.54 3.67 14.46
N SER A 215 0.05 4.29 15.48
CA SER A 215 1.47 4.69 15.50
C SER A 215 2.43 3.50 15.43
N ILE A 216 2.06 2.35 16.02
CA ILE A 216 2.85 1.13 15.96
C ILE A 216 2.81 0.55 14.56
N HIS A 217 1.62 0.45 13.98
CA HIS A 217 1.45 -0.22 12.69
C HIS A 217 1.89 0.62 11.48
N THR A 218 1.85 1.95 11.57
CA THR A 218 2.32 2.83 10.51
C THR A 218 3.81 3.18 10.60
N ARG A 219 4.50 2.89 11.72
CA ARG A 219 5.91 3.30 11.91
C ARG A 219 6.87 2.17 12.25
N LYS A 220 6.40 1.12 12.98
CA LYS A 220 7.28 0.04 13.46
C LYS A 220 7.05 -1.27 12.74
N SER A 221 5.81 -1.72 12.61
CA SER A 221 5.48 -3.01 12.01
C SER A 221 5.25 -2.96 10.50
N GLY A 222 4.88 -1.78 9.96
CA GLY A 222 4.52 -1.62 8.55
C GLY A 222 3.24 -2.37 8.14
N VAL A 223 2.40 -2.76 9.10
CA VAL A 223 1.14 -3.44 8.84
C VAL A 223 0.11 -2.48 8.24
N ALA A 224 0.05 -1.24 8.73
CA ALA A 224 -0.85 -0.22 8.20
C ALA A 224 -0.10 0.76 7.30
N ASP A 225 -0.78 1.18 6.23
CA ASP A 225 -0.21 2.08 5.23
C ASP A 225 -0.35 3.55 5.64
N LEU A 226 -1.50 3.93 6.23
CA LEU A 226 -1.79 5.29 6.66
C LEU A 226 -2.64 5.30 7.94
N ALA A 227 -2.56 6.41 8.68
CA ALA A 227 -3.44 6.70 9.79
C ALA A 227 -4.02 8.12 9.66
N PHE A 228 -5.26 8.30 10.15
CA PHE A 228 -6.01 9.54 10.05
C PHE A 228 -6.56 9.94 11.42
N PRO A 229 -6.68 11.26 11.71
CA PRO A 229 -7.05 11.72 13.04
C PRO A 229 -8.48 11.39 13.46
N ASN A 230 -9.37 11.08 12.52
CA ASN A 230 -10.76 10.74 12.80
C ASN A 230 -11.43 10.00 11.63
N ASP A 231 -12.64 9.48 11.88
CA ASP A 231 -13.45 8.74 10.90
C ASP A 231 -13.71 9.54 9.62
N VAL A 232 -14.01 10.85 9.74
CA VAL A 232 -14.32 11.71 8.59
C VAL A 232 -13.11 11.82 7.65
N GLN A 233 -11.92 12.12 8.20
CA GLN A 233 -10.70 12.21 7.42
C GLN A 233 -10.35 10.85 6.79
N ALA A 234 -10.51 9.75 7.52
CA ALA A 234 -10.30 8.41 6.99
C ALA A 234 -11.19 8.14 5.76
N MET A 235 -12.48 8.50 5.80
CA MET A 235 -13.40 8.32 4.67
C MET A 235 -13.04 9.21 3.48
N LEU A 236 -12.75 10.50 3.71
CA LEU A 236 -12.37 11.42 2.64
C LEU A 236 -11.08 10.99 1.92
N PHE A 237 -10.06 10.59 2.70
CA PHE A 237 -8.81 10.10 2.10
C PHE A 237 -8.98 8.74 1.43
N THR A 238 -9.85 7.87 1.94
CA THR A 238 -10.20 6.60 1.27
C THR A 238 -10.83 6.86 -0.10
N ARG A 239 -11.75 7.83 -0.22
CA ARG A 239 -12.33 8.25 -1.51
C ARG A 239 -11.25 8.74 -2.47
N ARG A 240 -10.36 9.63 -2.00
CA ARG A 240 -9.24 10.14 -2.80
C ARG A 240 -8.27 9.02 -3.22
N PHE A 241 -7.97 8.08 -2.33
CA PHE A 241 -7.13 6.93 -2.64
C PHE A 241 -7.77 6.03 -3.70
N PHE A 242 -9.07 5.79 -3.61
CA PHE A 242 -9.83 4.98 -4.57
C PHE A 242 -9.70 5.50 -6.01
N ASP A 243 -9.51 6.81 -6.21
CA ASP A 243 -9.34 7.43 -7.52
C ASP A 243 -8.07 6.99 -8.25
N TYR A 244 -7.08 6.45 -7.56
CA TYR A 244 -5.88 5.90 -8.16
C TYR A 244 -6.03 4.43 -8.56
N LEU A 245 -7.00 3.72 -8.01
CA LEU A 245 -7.12 2.28 -8.18
C LEU A 245 -7.92 1.91 -9.44
N PRO A 246 -7.46 0.95 -10.25
CA PRO A 246 -8.31 0.33 -11.27
C PRO A 246 -9.42 -0.49 -10.61
N PRO A 247 -10.53 -0.78 -11.32
CA PRO A 247 -11.63 -1.56 -10.74
C PRO A 247 -11.25 -3.05 -10.52
N ASN A 248 -10.38 -3.60 -11.34
CA ASN A 248 -9.97 -4.99 -11.28
C ASN A 248 -8.68 -5.22 -12.09
N ASN A 249 -8.22 -6.46 -12.16
CA ASN A 249 -6.99 -6.87 -12.87
C ASN A 249 -7.10 -6.97 -14.39
N ARG A 250 -8.26 -6.73 -14.98
CA ARG A 250 -8.50 -6.79 -16.43
C ARG A 250 -8.62 -5.40 -17.05
N ASP A 251 -9.11 -4.45 -16.28
CA ASP A 251 -9.28 -3.07 -16.72
C ASP A 251 -7.97 -2.29 -16.54
N GLY A 252 -7.81 -1.24 -17.33
CA GLY A 252 -6.70 -0.31 -17.19
C GLY A 252 -6.85 0.64 -16.01
N VAL A 253 -5.79 1.37 -15.72
CA VAL A 253 -5.80 2.43 -14.70
C VAL A 253 -6.82 3.52 -15.01
N PRO A 254 -7.44 4.13 -13.99
CA PRO A 254 -8.35 5.25 -14.19
C PRO A 254 -7.63 6.43 -14.83
N ARG A 255 -8.37 7.17 -15.64
CA ARG A 255 -7.88 8.35 -16.32
C ARG A 255 -8.71 9.56 -15.93
N TRP A 256 -8.02 10.60 -15.45
CA TRP A 256 -8.62 11.86 -15.05
C TRP A 256 -8.19 12.98 -15.99
N PRO A 257 -9.03 13.98 -16.24
CA PRO A 257 -8.61 15.17 -16.99
C PRO A 257 -7.43 15.87 -16.30
N THR A 258 -6.49 16.36 -17.09
CA THR A 258 -5.37 17.19 -16.62
C THR A 258 -5.07 18.26 -17.66
N ASP A 259 -4.76 19.46 -17.20
CA ASP A 259 -4.29 20.57 -18.02
C ASP A 259 -2.75 20.69 -18.00
N ASP A 260 -2.05 19.84 -17.23
CA ASP A 260 -0.59 19.85 -17.12
C ASP A 260 0.07 19.24 -18.39
N PRO A 261 0.82 20.03 -19.19
CA PRO A 261 1.36 19.55 -20.45
C PRO A 261 2.32 18.38 -20.26
N ALA A 262 2.20 17.37 -21.13
CA ALA A 262 3.08 16.21 -21.11
C ALA A 262 4.54 16.55 -21.44
N ASP A 263 4.76 17.61 -22.21
CA ASP A 263 6.08 18.08 -22.67
C ASP A 263 6.61 19.26 -21.86
N ARG A 264 5.98 19.58 -20.75
CA ARG A 264 6.45 20.63 -19.83
C ARG A 264 7.87 20.31 -19.36
N LEU A 265 8.77 21.29 -19.56
CA LEU A 265 10.11 21.26 -18.99
C LEU A 265 10.07 21.78 -17.54
N GLU A 266 10.95 21.25 -16.69
CA GLU A 266 11.05 21.64 -15.30
C GLU A 266 12.50 22.07 -14.95
N PRO A 267 12.88 23.33 -15.29
CA PRO A 267 14.26 23.80 -15.10
C PRO A 267 14.76 23.75 -13.64
N SER A 268 13.86 23.76 -12.66
CA SER A 268 14.25 23.68 -11.26
C SER A 268 14.85 22.31 -10.87
N LEU A 269 14.70 21.29 -11.70
CA LEU A 269 15.37 20.00 -11.50
C LEU A 269 16.85 20.05 -11.82
N ASP A 270 17.31 20.97 -12.68
CA ASP A 270 18.72 21.06 -13.08
C ASP A 270 19.65 21.43 -11.91
N THR A 271 19.10 22.00 -10.82
CA THR A 271 19.84 22.40 -9.62
C THR A 271 19.39 21.68 -8.35
N LEU A 272 18.49 20.71 -8.45
CA LEU A 272 17.91 20.03 -7.28
C LEU A 272 18.90 19.07 -6.62
N VAL A 273 19.62 18.28 -7.43
CA VAL A 273 20.61 17.34 -6.91
C VAL A 273 21.92 18.08 -6.67
N PRO A 274 22.45 18.06 -5.43
CA PRO A 274 23.73 18.70 -5.14
C PRO A 274 24.88 18.09 -5.92
N ASP A 275 25.84 18.92 -6.36
CA ASP A 275 27.10 18.47 -6.99
C ASP A 275 27.93 17.60 -6.05
N ASP A 276 27.85 17.88 -4.74
CA ASP A 276 28.46 17.06 -3.71
C ASP A 276 27.64 15.79 -3.47
N GLY A 277 28.16 14.66 -3.89
CA GLY A 277 27.49 13.36 -3.77
C GLY A 277 27.18 12.90 -2.34
N GLU A 278 27.75 13.55 -1.32
CA GLU A 278 27.48 13.26 0.09
C GLU A 278 26.34 14.13 0.67
N LYS A 279 25.93 15.19 -0.01
CA LYS A 279 24.80 16.00 0.41
C LYS A 279 23.48 15.36 0.03
N PRO A 280 22.57 15.11 0.98
CA PRO A 280 21.27 14.56 0.68
C PRO A 280 20.35 15.61 0.04
N TYR A 281 19.35 15.14 -0.68
CA TYR A 281 18.21 15.91 -1.19
C TYR A 281 16.94 15.08 -1.02
N ASP A 282 15.78 15.72 -1.06
CA ASP A 282 14.49 15.02 -0.94
C ASP A 282 14.03 14.54 -2.32
N ILE A 283 13.99 13.22 -2.52
CA ILE A 283 13.53 12.61 -3.77
C ILE A 283 12.05 12.94 -4.07
N LYS A 284 11.26 13.27 -3.05
CA LYS A 284 9.86 13.66 -3.23
C LYS A 284 9.72 14.94 -4.04
N GLU A 285 10.68 15.85 -3.98
CA GLU A 285 10.67 17.04 -4.84
C GLU A 285 10.74 16.68 -6.32
N VAL A 286 11.52 15.65 -6.68
CA VAL A 286 11.55 15.13 -8.07
C VAL A 286 10.17 14.58 -8.44
N ILE A 287 9.57 13.76 -7.57
CA ILE A 287 8.25 13.16 -7.81
C ILE A 287 7.20 14.25 -8.05
N LEU A 288 7.11 15.25 -7.15
CA LEU A 288 6.14 16.34 -7.24
C LEU A 288 6.32 17.18 -8.51
N LYS A 289 7.56 17.44 -8.91
CA LYS A 289 7.86 18.23 -10.13
C LYS A 289 7.56 17.47 -11.42
N VAL A 290 7.56 16.15 -11.39
CA VAL A 290 7.24 15.29 -12.55
C VAL A 290 5.76 14.99 -12.62
N ALA A 291 5.08 14.84 -11.48
CA ALA A 291 3.65 14.50 -11.39
C ALA A 291 2.74 15.59 -11.99
N ASP A 292 1.59 15.18 -12.50
CA ASP A 292 0.53 16.09 -12.89
C ASP A 292 0.10 16.93 -11.69
N GLU A 293 -0.05 18.24 -11.87
CA GLU A 293 -0.43 19.23 -10.85
C GLU A 293 0.42 19.17 -9.56
N GLY A 294 1.57 18.49 -9.58
CA GLY A 294 2.41 18.28 -8.41
C GLY A 294 1.78 17.39 -7.33
N GLU A 295 0.88 16.48 -7.72
CA GLU A 295 0.19 15.60 -6.78
C GLU A 295 0.86 14.23 -6.63
N PHE A 296 1.11 13.85 -5.38
CA PHE A 296 1.62 12.53 -5.02
C PHE A 296 0.90 11.97 -3.79
N PHE A 297 0.33 10.79 -3.91
CA PHE A 297 -0.29 10.07 -2.81
C PHE A 297 0.72 9.07 -2.23
N GLU A 298 1.46 9.50 -1.20
CA GLU A 298 2.47 8.67 -0.53
C GLU A 298 1.81 7.61 0.36
N LEU A 299 2.32 6.38 0.31
CA LEU A 299 1.94 5.27 1.18
C LEU A 299 3.09 4.97 2.16
N GLN A 300 2.74 4.58 3.39
CA GLN A 300 3.71 4.24 4.45
C GLN A 300 4.79 5.33 4.67
N PRO A 301 4.43 6.62 4.79
CA PRO A 301 5.41 7.69 4.95
C PRO A 301 6.21 7.59 6.26
N GLY A 302 5.69 6.88 7.26
CA GLY A 302 6.33 6.67 8.56
C GLY A 302 7.15 5.39 8.69
N TYR A 303 7.03 4.45 7.74
CA TYR A 303 7.70 3.14 7.78
C TYR A 303 8.72 3.02 6.65
N ALA A 304 9.90 2.44 6.94
CA ALA A 304 10.99 2.26 5.97
C ALA A 304 11.17 3.52 5.09
N GLN A 305 11.46 4.66 5.74
CA GLN A 305 11.49 5.97 5.10
C GLN A 305 12.63 6.13 4.07
N ASN A 306 13.59 5.23 4.05
CA ASN A 306 14.67 5.13 3.06
C ASN A 306 14.18 4.71 1.67
N ILE A 307 12.93 4.25 1.55
CA ILE A 307 12.23 4.05 0.28
C ILE A 307 10.85 4.71 0.31
N VAL A 308 10.52 5.44 -0.74
CA VAL A 308 9.22 6.11 -0.94
C VAL A 308 8.41 5.29 -1.92
N ILE A 309 7.15 5.02 -1.59
CA ILE A 309 6.17 4.39 -2.47
C ILE A 309 4.87 5.19 -2.49
N GLY A 310 4.14 5.15 -3.57
CA GLY A 310 2.85 5.82 -3.69
C GLY A 310 2.38 5.94 -5.13
N PHE A 311 1.34 6.70 -5.33
CA PHE A 311 0.75 6.94 -6.64
C PHE A 311 0.83 8.41 -7.04
N MET A 312 1.16 8.64 -8.29
CA MET A 312 1.02 9.93 -8.97
C MET A 312 0.20 9.76 -10.24
N ARG A 313 -0.09 10.86 -10.92
CA ARG A 313 -0.66 10.81 -12.27
C ARG A 313 0.33 11.39 -13.28
N LEU A 314 0.34 10.80 -14.47
CA LEU A 314 0.99 11.33 -15.65
C LEU A 314 0.02 11.29 -16.83
N GLN A 315 -0.25 12.44 -17.44
CA GLN A 315 -1.27 12.59 -18.46
C GLN A 315 -2.65 12.06 -17.99
N GLY A 316 -2.99 12.31 -16.75
CA GLY A 316 -4.20 11.88 -16.07
C GLY A 316 -4.25 10.40 -15.68
N SER A 317 -3.28 9.59 -16.08
CA SER A 317 -3.23 8.13 -15.78
C SER A 317 -2.45 7.84 -14.51
N THR A 318 -2.94 6.93 -13.70
CA THR A 318 -2.24 6.48 -12.48
C THR A 318 -0.92 5.79 -12.82
N VAL A 319 0.12 6.16 -12.09
CA VAL A 319 1.46 5.55 -12.13
C VAL A 319 1.93 5.28 -10.69
N GLY A 320 2.38 4.06 -10.43
CA GLY A 320 3.04 3.71 -9.17
C GLY A 320 4.47 4.25 -9.15
N VAL A 321 4.88 4.81 -8.02
CA VAL A 321 6.23 5.35 -7.82
C VAL A 321 6.96 4.53 -6.77
N VAL A 322 8.21 4.16 -7.07
CA VAL A 322 9.15 3.56 -6.12
C VAL A 322 10.46 4.33 -6.19
N ALA A 323 10.86 4.96 -5.09
CA ALA A 323 12.03 5.84 -5.10
C ALA A 323 12.93 5.63 -3.87
N ASN A 324 14.24 5.60 -4.05
CA ASN A 324 15.15 5.68 -2.92
C ASN A 324 15.13 7.09 -2.33
N GLN A 325 15.13 7.21 -0.98
CA GLN A 325 15.16 8.50 -0.28
C GLN A 325 16.56 8.78 0.29
N PRO A 326 17.37 9.61 -0.38
CA PRO A 326 18.75 9.88 0.06
C PRO A 326 18.86 10.53 1.44
N MET A 327 17.81 11.21 1.90
CA MET A 327 17.77 11.83 3.23
C MET A 327 17.73 10.82 4.39
N VAL A 328 17.36 9.57 4.10
CA VAL A 328 17.23 8.52 5.12
C VAL A 328 18.13 7.35 4.75
N LEU A 329 19.09 7.01 5.60
CA LEU A 329 20.07 5.94 5.38
C LEU A 329 20.76 6.04 4.01
N ALA A 330 20.96 7.27 3.50
CA ALA A 330 21.49 7.55 2.16
C ALA A 330 20.78 6.80 1.01
N GLY A 331 19.52 6.38 1.19
CA GLY A 331 18.77 5.60 0.22
C GLY A 331 19.11 4.11 0.18
N CYS A 332 19.92 3.59 1.12
CA CYS A 332 20.24 2.15 1.19
C CYS A 332 18.98 1.29 1.30
N LEU A 333 19.02 0.11 0.70
CA LEU A 333 17.98 -0.90 0.85
C LEU A 333 18.25 -1.76 2.09
N ASP A 334 17.40 -1.68 3.07
CA ASP A 334 17.36 -2.58 4.23
C ASP A 334 16.22 -3.60 4.10
N ILE A 335 16.03 -4.42 5.14
CA ILE A 335 14.98 -5.45 5.18
C ILE A 335 13.60 -4.83 4.95
N ASP A 336 13.30 -3.75 5.65
CA ASP A 336 11.96 -3.16 5.64
C ASP A 336 11.68 -2.39 4.34
N ALA A 337 12.67 -1.67 3.80
CA ALA A 337 12.57 -1.04 2.48
C ALA A 337 12.34 -2.10 1.38
N SER A 338 13.04 -3.22 1.45
CA SER A 338 12.89 -4.32 0.49
C SER A 338 11.49 -4.93 0.52
N LYS A 339 10.92 -5.16 1.71
CA LYS A 339 9.54 -5.66 1.87
C LYS A 339 8.51 -4.65 1.37
N LYS A 340 8.65 -3.38 1.78
CA LYS A 340 7.75 -2.29 1.39
C LYS A 340 7.71 -2.12 -0.13
N GLY A 341 8.88 -2.02 -0.78
CA GLY A 341 8.98 -1.91 -2.22
C GLY A 341 8.43 -3.14 -2.96
N ALA A 342 8.78 -4.35 -2.50
CA ALA A 342 8.33 -5.60 -3.13
C ALA A 342 6.81 -5.76 -3.10
N ARG A 343 6.17 -5.47 -1.97
CA ARG A 343 4.71 -5.53 -1.82
C ARG A 343 4.02 -4.57 -2.77
N PHE A 344 4.52 -3.33 -2.86
CA PHE A 344 3.96 -2.29 -3.72
C PHE A 344 4.14 -2.61 -5.21
N VAL A 345 5.32 -3.06 -5.64
CA VAL A 345 5.57 -3.48 -7.03
C VAL A 345 4.63 -4.62 -7.44
N ARG A 346 4.42 -5.61 -6.56
CA ARG A 346 3.49 -6.71 -6.83
C ARG A 346 2.03 -6.24 -6.94
N PHE A 347 1.62 -5.29 -6.11
CA PHE A 347 0.30 -4.68 -6.23
C PHE A 347 0.14 -3.97 -7.59
N CYS A 348 1.09 -3.14 -7.97
CA CYS A 348 1.05 -2.45 -9.26
C CYS A 348 0.97 -3.45 -10.43
N ASP A 349 1.77 -4.53 -10.40
CA ASP A 349 1.76 -5.54 -11.44
C ASP A 349 0.43 -6.31 -11.50
N ALA A 350 -0.14 -6.67 -10.33
CA ALA A 350 -1.41 -7.37 -10.27
C ALA A 350 -2.59 -6.58 -10.86
N PHE A 351 -2.51 -5.24 -10.81
CA PHE A 351 -3.59 -4.35 -11.23
C PHE A 351 -3.23 -3.46 -12.43
N ASN A 352 -2.27 -3.86 -13.26
CA ASN A 352 -1.89 -3.18 -14.50
C ASN A 352 -1.47 -1.72 -14.31
N ILE A 353 -0.90 -1.36 -13.16
CA ILE A 353 -0.44 -0.01 -12.87
C ILE A 353 1.02 0.13 -13.31
N PRO A 354 1.34 1.02 -14.28
CA PRO A 354 2.72 1.28 -14.69
C PRO A 354 3.57 1.76 -13.52
N ILE A 355 4.89 1.47 -13.53
CA ILE A 355 5.80 1.81 -12.43
C ILE A 355 6.88 2.76 -12.90
N PHE A 356 7.02 3.89 -12.20
CA PHE A 356 8.14 4.81 -12.31
C PHE A 356 9.09 4.60 -11.13
N THR A 357 10.34 4.23 -11.41
CA THR A 357 11.38 3.99 -10.40
C THR A 357 12.43 5.08 -10.43
N LEU A 358 12.68 5.71 -9.29
CA LEU A 358 13.73 6.70 -9.08
C LEU A 358 14.85 6.09 -8.25
N VAL A 359 16.09 6.15 -8.77
CA VAL A 359 17.23 5.44 -8.18
C VAL A 359 18.28 6.43 -7.69
N ASP A 360 18.54 6.40 -6.39
CA ASP A 360 19.71 6.94 -5.73
C ASP A 360 20.07 6.03 -4.56
N VAL A 361 20.82 4.96 -4.85
CA VAL A 361 21.07 3.86 -3.91
C VAL A 361 22.54 3.45 -3.88
N PRO A 362 23.21 3.58 -2.72
CA PRO A 362 24.62 3.17 -2.58
C PRO A 362 24.79 1.65 -2.37
N GLY A 363 23.70 0.91 -2.12
CA GLY A 363 23.74 -0.53 -1.91
C GLY A 363 22.68 -1.04 -0.96
N PHE A 364 22.78 -2.32 -0.61
CA PHE A 364 22.05 -2.88 0.52
C PHE A 364 22.72 -2.49 1.85
N MET A 365 21.92 -2.32 2.91
CA MET A 365 22.43 -1.96 4.22
C MET A 365 23.27 -3.09 4.80
N PRO A 366 24.57 -2.87 5.11
CA PRO A 366 25.42 -3.87 5.74
C PRO A 366 25.18 -3.96 7.26
N GLY A 367 25.70 -5.01 7.86
CA GLY A 367 25.77 -5.16 9.31
C GLY A 367 25.05 -6.40 9.85
N THR A 368 25.46 -6.84 11.04
CA THR A 368 24.97 -8.08 11.65
C THR A 368 23.47 -8.09 11.88
N ALA A 369 22.87 -6.95 12.22
CA ALA A 369 21.41 -6.84 12.41
C ALA A 369 20.66 -7.15 11.10
N GLN A 370 21.15 -6.67 9.97
CA GLN A 370 20.57 -6.94 8.65
C GLN A 370 20.83 -8.39 8.21
N GLU A 371 22.04 -8.89 8.38
CA GLU A 371 22.39 -10.28 8.02
C GLU A 371 21.58 -11.28 8.84
N TYR A 372 21.52 -11.11 10.18
CA TYR A 372 20.75 -11.99 11.07
C TYR A 372 19.24 -11.84 10.89
N GLY A 373 18.77 -10.66 10.51
CA GLY A 373 17.39 -10.39 10.13
C GLY A 373 16.99 -10.93 8.75
N GLY A 374 17.96 -11.46 7.97
CA GLY A 374 17.70 -12.09 6.68
C GLY A 374 17.61 -11.11 5.51
N ILE A 375 18.47 -10.07 5.46
CA ILE A 375 18.52 -9.10 4.37
C ILE A 375 18.63 -9.77 3.00
N ILE A 376 19.41 -10.86 2.87
CA ILE A 376 19.57 -11.59 1.61
C ILE A 376 18.22 -12.07 1.08
N LYS A 377 17.42 -12.74 1.94
CA LYS A 377 16.11 -13.26 1.57
C LYS A 377 15.09 -12.13 1.34
N ASN A 378 15.11 -11.09 2.17
CA ASN A 378 14.19 -9.97 2.05
C ASN A 378 14.54 -9.06 0.86
N GLY A 379 15.83 -8.83 0.58
CA GLY A 379 16.28 -8.13 -0.63
C GLY A 379 15.90 -8.88 -1.91
N ALA A 380 15.96 -10.22 -1.87
CA ALA A 380 15.53 -11.06 -2.97
C ALA A 380 14.03 -10.93 -3.29
N LYS A 381 13.17 -10.51 -2.32
CA LYS A 381 11.75 -10.23 -2.60
C LYS A 381 11.56 -9.07 -3.56
N LEU A 382 12.31 -7.99 -3.38
CA LEU A 382 12.23 -6.81 -4.25
C LEU A 382 12.77 -7.14 -5.66
N LEU A 383 13.90 -7.85 -5.73
CA LEU A 383 14.44 -8.36 -6.99
C LEU A 383 13.41 -9.22 -7.71
N TYR A 384 12.81 -10.17 -7.01
CA TYR A 384 11.80 -11.07 -7.55
C TYR A 384 10.57 -10.29 -8.08
N ALA A 385 10.06 -9.34 -7.30
CA ALA A 385 8.91 -8.53 -7.68
C ALA A 385 9.15 -7.78 -8.99
N TYR A 386 10.30 -7.10 -9.13
CA TYR A 386 10.63 -6.39 -10.36
C TYR A 386 10.88 -7.31 -11.55
N ALA A 387 11.56 -8.45 -11.34
CA ALA A 387 11.86 -9.39 -12.41
C ALA A 387 10.61 -10.11 -12.93
N GLU A 388 9.64 -10.39 -12.04
CA GLU A 388 8.35 -10.99 -12.39
C GLU A 388 7.40 -10.01 -13.06
N CYS A 389 7.48 -8.73 -12.69
CA CYS A 389 6.57 -7.65 -13.09
C CYS A 389 6.50 -7.47 -14.60
N THR A 390 5.27 -7.47 -15.13
CA THR A 390 4.96 -7.40 -16.56
C THR A 390 4.49 -6.03 -17.03
N VAL A 391 4.06 -5.16 -16.12
CA VAL A 391 3.60 -3.79 -16.45
C VAL A 391 4.72 -2.92 -17.02
N PRO A 392 4.40 -1.80 -17.69
CA PRO A 392 5.38 -0.81 -18.09
C PRO A 392 6.26 -0.34 -16.92
N LYS A 393 7.57 -0.37 -17.10
CA LYS A 393 8.56 0.06 -16.12
C LYS A 393 9.51 1.08 -16.73
N VAL A 394 9.48 2.29 -16.18
CA VAL A 394 10.39 3.36 -16.55
C VAL A 394 11.27 3.69 -15.35
N THR A 395 12.58 3.73 -15.54
CA THR A 395 13.54 3.96 -14.46
C THR A 395 14.35 5.21 -14.75
N LEU A 396 14.57 6.02 -13.74
CA LEU A 396 15.48 7.17 -13.79
C LEU A 396 16.52 7.06 -12.68
N ILE A 397 17.77 7.03 -13.05
CA ILE A 397 18.90 7.07 -12.12
C ILE A 397 19.29 8.54 -11.95
N THR A 398 19.04 9.08 -10.75
CA THR A 398 19.31 10.49 -10.46
C THR A 398 20.74 10.72 -9.99
N ARG A 399 21.31 9.76 -9.23
CA ARG A 399 22.68 9.87 -8.72
C ARG A 399 23.32 8.49 -8.53
N LYS A 400 23.41 7.95 -7.31
CA LYS A 400 24.11 6.67 -7.03
C LYS A 400 23.27 5.47 -7.49
N ALA A 401 23.92 4.49 -8.09
CA ALA A 401 23.34 3.20 -8.45
C ALA A 401 24.44 2.12 -8.36
N TYR A 402 24.67 1.57 -7.15
CA TYR A 402 25.80 0.72 -6.88
C TYR A 402 25.45 -0.74 -6.61
N GLY A 403 26.26 -1.64 -7.14
CA GLY A 403 26.23 -3.08 -6.85
C GLY A 403 24.88 -3.73 -7.15
N GLY A 404 24.53 -4.75 -6.36
CA GLY A 404 23.27 -5.46 -6.53
C GLY A 404 22.02 -4.60 -6.35
N ALA A 405 22.10 -3.47 -5.66
CA ALA A 405 20.98 -2.55 -5.53
C ALA A 405 20.65 -1.83 -6.86
N TYR A 406 21.66 -1.53 -7.68
CA TYR A 406 21.43 -1.09 -9.06
C TYR A 406 20.60 -2.11 -9.84
N ASP A 407 20.96 -3.40 -9.75
CA ASP A 407 20.19 -4.44 -10.45
C ASP A 407 18.75 -4.49 -9.97
N VAL A 408 18.54 -4.50 -8.65
CA VAL A 408 17.22 -4.68 -8.01
C VAL A 408 16.25 -3.54 -8.29
N MET A 409 16.73 -2.29 -8.38
CA MET A 409 15.89 -1.11 -8.60
C MET A 409 15.49 -0.94 -10.08
N ALA A 410 14.82 -1.94 -10.63
CA ALA A 410 14.27 -1.94 -11.99
C ALA A 410 15.29 -1.67 -13.10
N SER A 411 16.49 -2.27 -13.00
CA SER A 411 17.50 -2.15 -14.04
C SER A 411 17.02 -2.70 -15.38
N LYS A 412 17.69 -2.28 -16.45
CA LYS A 412 17.48 -2.83 -17.82
C LYS A 412 17.62 -4.35 -17.83
N HIS A 413 18.53 -4.90 -17.03
CA HIS A 413 18.80 -6.34 -16.93
C HIS A 413 17.66 -7.12 -16.27
N LEU A 414 16.88 -6.50 -15.40
CA LEU A 414 15.68 -7.06 -14.78
C LEU A 414 14.40 -6.61 -15.46
N ARG A 415 14.41 -6.55 -16.79
CA ARG A 415 13.24 -6.27 -17.63
C ARG A 415 12.72 -4.83 -17.48
N GLY A 416 13.55 -3.86 -17.08
CA GLY A 416 13.23 -2.43 -17.19
C GLY A 416 13.03 -2.06 -18.67
N ASP A 417 11.89 -1.46 -19.02
CA ASP A 417 11.55 -1.16 -20.42
C ASP A 417 12.33 0.04 -20.94
N VAL A 418 12.34 1.13 -20.17
CA VAL A 418 13.09 2.35 -20.48
C VAL A 418 13.87 2.80 -19.25
N ASN A 419 15.16 2.96 -19.39
CA ASN A 419 16.05 3.38 -18.32
C ASN A 419 16.81 4.63 -18.72
N PHE A 420 16.61 5.72 -17.98
CA PHE A 420 17.34 6.98 -18.14
C PHE A 420 18.30 7.21 -16.98
N ALA A 421 19.27 8.05 -17.21
CA ALA A 421 20.13 8.59 -16.16
C ALA A 421 20.29 10.09 -16.32
N TRP A 422 20.42 10.80 -15.20
CA TRP A 422 20.88 12.18 -15.22
C TRP A 422 22.41 12.23 -15.40
N PRO A 423 23.01 13.33 -15.83
CA PRO A 423 24.46 13.47 -15.96
C PRO A 423 25.22 13.25 -14.65
N SER A 424 24.57 13.50 -13.50
CA SER A 424 25.07 13.26 -12.14
C SER A 424 25.08 11.79 -11.71
N ALA A 425 24.57 10.87 -12.55
CA ALA A 425 24.45 9.46 -12.17
C ALA A 425 25.82 8.77 -12.12
N GLU A 426 26.02 7.97 -11.08
CA GLU A 426 27.16 7.09 -10.89
C GLU A 426 26.70 5.64 -10.89
N ILE A 427 26.97 4.91 -11.98
CA ILE A 427 26.54 3.51 -12.14
C ILE A 427 27.78 2.62 -12.07
N ALA A 428 27.97 1.90 -10.97
CA ALA A 428 29.19 1.14 -10.70
C ALA A 428 28.95 -0.06 -9.76
N VAL A 429 29.96 -0.93 -9.67
CA VAL A 429 29.93 -2.07 -8.72
C VAL A 429 29.92 -1.57 -7.27
N MET A 430 30.62 -0.46 -7.00
CA MET A 430 30.67 0.22 -5.69
C MET A 430 31.17 1.66 -5.86
N GLY A 431 31.06 2.47 -4.82
CA GLY A 431 31.57 3.83 -4.84
C GLY A 431 33.06 3.87 -5.10
N ALA A 432 33.54 4.90 -5.83
CA ALA A 432 34.88 5.01 -6.35
C ALA A 432 35.96 4.84 -5.26
N LYS A 433 35.80 5.47 -4.09
CA LYS A 433 36.76 5.36 -2.98
C LYS A 433 36.94 3.91 -2.51
N GLY A 434 35.81 3.20 -2.26
CA GLY A 434 35.87 1.80 -1.82
C GLY A 434 36.49 0.88 -2.88
N ALA A 435 36.21 1.11 -4.16
CA ALA A 435 36.81 0.36 -5.25
C ALA A 435 38.34 0.56 -5.29
N VAL A 436 38.78 1.78 -5.16
CA VAL A 436 40.22 2.15 -5.17
C VAL A 436 40.95 1.56 -3.97
N GLU A 437 40.39 1.61 -2.77
CA GLU A 437 40.99 1.01 -1.58
C GLU A 437 41.20 -0.51 -1.72
N ILE A 438 40.35 -1.19 -2.48
CA ILE A 438 40.48 -2.63 -2.77
C ILE A 438 41.51 -2.87 -3.85
N ILE A 439 41.43 -2.16 -4.98
CA ILE A 439 42.31 -2.35 -6.14
C ILE A 439 43.75 -1.96 -5.81
N PHE A 440 43.92 -0.83 -5.12
CA PHE A 440 45.22 -0.25 -4.76
C PHE A 440 45.55 -0.44 -3.28
N ARG A 441 45.19 -1.58 -2.70
CA ARG A 441 45.37 -1.90 -1.27
C ARG A 441 46.81 -1.66 -0.77
N LYS A 442 47.82 -1.73 -1.64
CA LYS A 442 49.20 -1.49 -1.29
C LYS A 442 49.57 0.00 -1.14
N GLU A 443 48.72 0.90 -1.67
CA GLU A 443 48.91 2.36 -1.65
C GLU A 443 48.03 3.04 -0.59
N LYS A 444 47.28 2.28 0.24
CA LYS A 444 46.25 2.78 1.16
C LYS A 444 46.72 3.82 2.19
N ASP A 445 48.02 3.83 2.50
CA ASP A 445 48.63 4.74 3.49
C ASP A 445 49.05 6.10 2.89
N ASP A 446 48.87 6.29 1.57
CA ASP A 446 49.14 7.54 0.85
C ASP A 446 47.82 8.17 0.39
N GLU A 447 47.25 9.04 1.22
CA GLU A 447 45.98 9.70 0.96
C GLU A 447 45.95 10.46 -0.37
N SER A 448 47.05 11.08 -0.76
CA SER A 448 47.13 11.87 -1.99
C SER A 448 47.03 10.98 -3.23
N ARG A 449 47.66 9.82 -3.20
CA ARG A 449 47.54 8.82 -4.26
C ARG A 449 46.16 8.18 -4.31
N ILE A 450 45.63 7.83 -3.16
CA ILE A 450 44.26 7.28 -3.08
C ILE A 450 43.23 8.28 -3.63
N GLN A 451 43.38 9.56 -3.33
CA GLN A 451 42.49 10.58 -3.90
C GLN A 451 42.65 10.67 -5.43
N ALA A 452 43.87 10.74 -5.94
CA ALA A 452 44.08 10.77 -7.39
C ALA A 452 43.57 9.53 -8.12
N ARG A 453 43.73 8.33 -7.50
CA ARG A 453 43.12 7.09 -8.01
C ARG A 453 41.61 7.07 -7.95
N THR A 454 41.02 7.69 -6.92
CA THR A 454 39.55 7.80 -6.77
C THR A 454 38.98 8.68 -7.86
N ASP A 455 39.63 9.79 -8.17
CA ASP A 455 39.19 10.69 -9.24
C ASP A 455 39.37 10.00 -10.62
N GLU A 456 40.51 9.34 -10.87
CA GLU A 456 40.73 8.52 -12.09
C GLU A 456 39.64 7.43 -12.22
N TYR A 457 39.29 6.74 -11.13
CA TYR A 457 38.28 5.67 -11.14
C TYR A 457 36.90 6.24 -11.41
N ARG A 458 36.56 7.39 -10.80
CA ARG A 458 35.28 8.06 -11.01
C ARG A 458 35.08 8.46 -12.45
N ASP A 459 36.08 9.14 -13.03
CA ASP A 459 36.04 9.57 -14.42
C ASP A 459 35.92 8.39 -15.40
N LYS A 460 36.57 7.28 -15.08
CA LYS A 460 36.62 6.13 -15.96
C LYS A 460 35.42 5.18 -15.84
N PHE A 461 34.86 5.01 -14.66
CA PHE A 461 33.89 3.95 -14.40
C PHE A 461 32.60 4.41 -13.70
N ALA A 462 32.64 5.46 -12.87
CA ALA A 462 31.49 5.87 -12.07
C ALA A 462 30.79 7.08 -12.72
N ASN A 463 30.33 6.90 -13.95
CA ASN A 463 29.55 7.91 -14.70
C ASN A 463 28.48 7.21 -15.57
N PRO A 464 27.45 7.92 -16.04
CA PRO A 464 26.36 7.29 -16.79
C PRO A 464 26.79 6.87 -18.21
N PHE A 465 27.81 7.48 -18.79
CA PHE A 465 28.20 7.24 -20.18
C PHE A 465 28.82 5.86 -20.38
N VAL A 466 29.45 5.29 -19.36
CA VAL A 466 29.96 3.91 -19.40
C VAL A 466 28.79 2.92 -19.55
N ALA A 467 27.71 3.10 -18.79
CA ALA A 467 26.55 2.28 -18.91
C ALA A 467 25.80 2.53 -20.25
N ALA A 468 25.70 3.79 -20.68
CA ALA A 468 25.11 4.16 -21.96
C ALA A 468 25.82 3.53 -23.16
N SER A 469 27.17 3.55 -23.17
CA SER A 469 27.97 2.95 -24.25
C SER A 469 27.78 1.43 -24.37
N ARG A 470 27.28 0.78 -23.33
CA ARG A 470 26.94 -0.65 -23.29
C ARG A 470 25.47 -0.96 -23.56
N GLY A 471 24.62 0.07 -23.71
CA GLY A 471 23.18 -0.09 -23.84
C GLY A 471 22.50 -0.53 -22.53
N TYR A 472 23.09 -0.29 -21.36
CA TYR A 472 22.51 -0.60 -20.06
C TYR A 472 21.53 0.46 -19.57
N ILE A 473 21.59 1.65 -20.17
CA ILE A 473 20.58 2.70 -20.12
C ILE A 473 20.28 3.17 -21.53
N ASP A 474 19.07 3.68 -21.75
CA ASP A 474 18.62 4.09 -23.09
C ASP A 474 19.09 5.49 -23.46
N ASP A 475 19.24 6.39 -22.48
CA ASP A 475 19.75 7.75 -22.71
C ASP A 475 20.22 8.41 -21.40
N VAL A 476 21.09 9.41 -21.56
CA VAL A 476 21.44 10.37 -20.50
C VAL A 476 20.68 11.67 -20.81
N ILE A 477 19.79 12.08 -19.92
CA ILE A 477 18.86 13.20 -20.14
C ILE A 477 19.15 14.36 -19.20
N ALA A 478 18.88 15.59 -19.63
CA ALA A 478 18.90 16.73 -18.73
C ALA A 478 17.79 16.60 -17.68
N PRO A 479 18.04 16.95 -16.39
CA PRO A 479 17.02 16.84 -15.35
C PRO A 479 15.72 17.58 -15.69
N SER A 480 15.82 18.75 -16.31
CA SER A 480 14.67 19.54 -16.75
C SER A 480 13.77 18.84 -17.78
N GLU A 481 14.28 17.88 -18.55
CA GLU A 481 13.51 17.13 -19.55
C GLU A 481 12.76 15.93 -18.97
N THR A 482 12.95 15.62 -17.70
CA THR A 482 12.49 14.36 -17.08
C THR A 482 11.02 14.08 -17.34
N ARG A 483 10.11 15.02 -17.03
CA ARG A 483 8.67 14.83 -17.23
C ARG A 483 8.35 14.47 -18.69
N ALA A 484 8.86 15.24 -19.64
CA ALA A 484 8.59 15.04 -21.05
C ALA A 484 9.05 13.64 -21.53
N ARG A 485 10.23 13.20 -21.08
CA ARG A 485 10.80 11.89 -21.45
C ARG A 485 10.00 10.74 -20.82
N ILE A 486 9.60 10.86 -19.54
CA ILE A 486 8.81 9.84 -18.84
C ILE A 486 7.40 9.74 -19.46
N CYS A 487 6.71 10.86 -19.72
CA CYS A 487 5.40 10.86 -20.38
C CYS A 487 5.44 10.17 -21.76
N ARG A 488 6.45 10.47 -22.59
CA ARG A 488 6.64 9.82 -23.90
C ARG A 488 6.90 8.32 -23.76
N SER A 489 7.68 7.93 -22.76
CA SER A 489 7.99 6.51 -22.51
C SER A 489 6.74 5.73 -22.13
N PHE A 490 5.92 6.23 -21.19
CA PHE A 490 4.66 5.57 -20.84
C PHE A 490 3.63 5.59 -21.98
N ALA A 491 3.61 6.64 -22.79
CA ALA A 491 2.75 6.69 -23.96
C ALA A 491 3.13 5.60 -24.99
N MET A 492 4.42 5.39 -25.23
CA MET A 492 4.95 4.32 -26.09
C MET A 492 4.66 2.93 -25.54
N LEU A 493 4.74 2.76 -24.20
CA LEU A 493 4.54 1.48 -23.52
C LEU A 493 3.08 1.16 -23.22
N ARG A 494 2.14 2.00 -23.61
CA ARG A 494 0.70 1.88 -23.26
C ARG A 494 0.14 0.50 -23.54
N ASP A 495 0.46 -0.05 -24.69
CA ASP A 495 -0.05 -1.34 -25.17
C ASP A 495 0.96 -2.48 -24.96
N LYS A 496 1.90 -2.31 -24.02
CA LYS A 496 2.85 -3.35 -23.68
C LYS A 496 2.12 -4.62 -23.25
N SER A 497 2.44 -5.73 -23.90
CA SER A 497 1.99 -7.07 -23.54
C SER A 497 3.21 -7.96 -23.28
N LEU A 498 3.27 -8.53 -22.09
CA LEU A 498 4.35 -9.42 -21.68
C LEU A 498 3.77 -10.52 -20.80
N GLU A 499 4.00 -11.77 -21.18
CA GLU A 499 3.57 -12.93 -20.42
C GLU A 499 4.76 -13.61 -19.75
N ASN A 500 4.57 -14.05 -18.53
CA ASN A 500 5.51 -14.91 -17.83
C ASN A 500 5.31 -16.36 -18.27
N PRO A 501 6.35 -17.23 -18.15
CA PRO A 501 6.18 -18.66 -18.38
C PRO A 501 5.03 -19.22 -17.54
N TRP A 502 4.27 -20.17 -18.13
CA TRP A 502 3.12 -20.76 -17.43
C TRP A 502 3.52 -21.41 -16.10
N ARG A 503 2.75 -21.11 -15.05
CA ARG A 503 2.91 -21.65 -13.69
C ARG A 503 1.63 -21.44 -12.89
N LYS A 504 1.38 -22.26 -11.87
CA LYS A 504 0.24 -22.03 -10.95
C LYS A 504 0.38 -20.70 -10.22
N HIS A 505 1.58 -20.42 -9.70
CA HIS A 505 1.98 -19.18 -9.05
C HIS A 505 3.51 -19.14 -8.96
N GLY A 506 4.07 -17.96 -8.71
CA GLY A 506 5.49 -17.83 -8.39
C GLY A 506 5.79 -18.33 -6.98
N ASN A 507 7.03 -18.80 -6.75
CA ASN A 507 7.53 -19.14 -5.42
C ASN A 507 8.46 -18.01 -4.95
N ILE A 508 7.87 -16.87 -4.60
CA ILE A 508 8.62 -15.73 -4.06
C ILE A 508 9.25 -16.12 -2.72
N PRO A 509 10.48 -15.68 -2.41
CA PRO A 509 11.12 -15.96 -1.14
C PRO A 509 10.39 -15.26 0.02
N LEU A 510 9.48 -15.97 0.69
CA LEU A 510 8.63 -15.47 1.77
C LEU A 510 9.38 -15.39 3.11
#